data_17779240f9efb0658f411939d5f3ad26
#
_entry.id   17779240f9efb0658f411939d5f3ad26
#
_cell.length_a   1.000
_cell.length_b   1.000
_cell.length_c   1.000
_cell.angle_alpha   90.00
_cell.angle_beta   90.00
_cell.angle_gamma   90.00
#
_symmetry.space_group_name_H-M   'P 1'
#
loop_
_entity.id
_entity.type
_entity.pdbx_description
1 polymer ?
#
loop_
_entity_poly.entity_id
_entity_poly.type
_entity_poly.pdbx_seq_one_letter_code
_entity_poly.pdbx_strand_id
1 'polypeptide(L)'
;CVTVIPDLPTKIGNENLEKFIKCGFNHISLNPDYKLLKEFNRMGFEFAGLPFYGWLTAVHTAVVNIALKFDLKLVFYGEDGELEYGGQSRTKKNHIFNIDYQKEILTENYFDKLVKKMKLKNENLSFFKFEKKDAVALKDLDLTHWSSYENWDSYKNYVFAKKYCGLKESDSNNSGTFTNFAQNDQALVALHTYMMFLKFGFGRTSADACIEVRRGAMGRDQALTLVKLYDGKYPREYENEYLQYFELSK
;
A
#
# COMPACT_ATOMS: atom_id res chain seq x y z
N CYS A 1 12.14 6.05 -10.67
CA CYS A 1 11.01 5.79 -9.77
C CYS A 1 9.85 5.19 -10.54
N VAL A 2 9.03 4.38 -9.89
CA VAL A 2 7.84 3.75 -10.49
C VAL A 2 6.67 3.92 -9.54
N THR A 3 5.52 4.33 -10.06
CA THR A 3 4.26 4.42 -9.31
C THR A 3 3.15 3.69 -10.05
N VAL A 4 2.40 2.86 -9.35
CA VAL A 4 1.16 2.27 -9.88
C VAL A 4 0.01 3.18 -9.48
N ILE A 5 -0.73 3.68 -10.46
CA ILE A 5 -1.82 4.63 -10.24
C ILE A 5 -3.03 3.90 -9.64
N PRO A 6 -3.58 4.39 -8.51
CA PRO A 6 -4.76 3.79 -7.88
C PRO A 6 -6.07 4.21 -8.59
N ASP A 7 -7.15 3.45 -8.37
CA ASP A 7 -8.45 3.70 -9.01
C ASP A 7 -9.23 4.89 -8.43
N LEU A 8 -9.12 5.11 -7.14
CA LEU A 8 -9.80 6.23 -6.46
C LEU A 8 -8.77 7.17 -5.81
N PRO A 9 -7.94 7.84 -6.63
CA PRO A 9 -6.96 8.78 -6.09
C PRO A 9 -7.68 9.99 -5.49
N THR A 10 -7.20 10.47 -4.36
CA THR A 10 -7.69 11.72 -3.77
C THR A 10 -7.11 12.92 -4.52
N LYS A 11 -7.74 14.09 -4.36
CA LYS A 11 -7.19 15.33 -4.91
C LYS A 11 -5.78 15.61 -4.37
N ILE A 12 -5.58 15.48 -3.07
CA ILE A 12 -4.27 15.72 -2.44
C ILE A 12 -3.24 14.65 -2.85
N GLY A 13 -3.66 13.41 -3.05
CA GLY A 13 -2.81 12.33 -3.58
C GLY A 13 -2.27 12.66 -4.96
N ASN A 14 -3.14 13.11 -5.87
CA ASN A 14 -2.73 13.54 -7.20
C ASN A 14 -1.77 14.74 -7.15
N GLU A 15 -2.06 15.76 -6.34
CA GLU A 15 -1.19 16.91 -6.17
C GLU A 15 0.20 16.52 -5.60
N ASN A 16 0.24 15.58 -4.67
CA ASN A 16 1.49 15.07 -4.09
C ASN A 16 2.28 14.23 -5.09
N LEU A 17 1.62 13.40 -5.89
CA LEU A 17 2.28 12.65 -6.96
C LEU A 17 2.90 13.58 -8.00
N GLU A 18 2.17 14.63 -8.44
CA GLU A 18 2.73 15.62 -9.37
C GLU A 18 3.97 16.32 -8.82
N LYS A 19 3.97 16.66 -7.53
CA LYS A 19 5.13 17.26 -6.86
C LYS A 19 6.29 16.29 -6.77
N PHE A 20 6.03 15.04 -6.44
CA PHE A 20 7.04 13.99 -6.42
C PHE A 20 7.69 13.81 -7.79
N ILE A 21 6.90 13.76 -8.88
CA ILE A 21 7.42 13.69 -10.25
C ILE A 21 8.33 14.89 -10.55
N LYS A 22 7.99 16.09 -10.06
CA LYS A 22 8.77 17.32 -10.26
C LYS A 22 10.05 17.39 -9.42
N CYS A 23 10.31 16.45 -8.51
CA CYS A 23 11.56 16.38 -7.74
C CYS A 23 12.81 16.04 -8.59
N GLY A 24 12.65 15.72 -9.88
CA GLY A 24 13.75 15.53 -10.82
C GLY A 24 14.21 14.11 -10.99
N PHE A 25 13.50 13.13 -10.43
CA PHE A 25 13.76 11.70 -10.68
C PHE A 25 13.09 11.25 -11.99
N ASN A 26 13.75 10.36 -12.74
CA ASN A 26 13.08 9.65 -13.82
C ASN A 26 11.90 8.87 -13.24
N HIS A 27 10.72 9.05 -13.82
CA HIS A 27 9.48 8.49 -13.29
C HIS A 27 8.68 7.75 -14.35
N ILE A 28 8.18 6.58 -13.99
CA ILE A 28 7.27 5.77 -14.79
C ILE A 28 5.97 5.60 -14.03
N SER A 29 4.86 6.07 -14.61
CA SER A 29 3.51 5.84 -14.10
C SER A 29 2.91 4.61 -14.78
N LEU A 30 2.51 3.62 -14.01
CA LEU A 30 1.89 2.39 -14.48
C LEU A 30 0.38 2.48 -14.25
N ASN A 31 -0.37 2.31 -15.33
CA ASN A 31 -1.83 2.28 -15.31
C ASN A 31 -2.28 0.86 -15.69
N PRO A 32 -2.64 0.01 -14.72
CA PRO A 32 -3.25 -1.29 -15.03
C PRO A 32 -4.56 -1.12 -15.79
N ASP A 33 -5.01 -2.17 -16.49
CA ASP A 33 -6.36 -2.17 -17.08
C ASP A 33 -7.39 -1.88 -15.99
N TYR A 34 -8.14 -0.78 -16.17
CA TYR A 34 -9.08 -0.29 -15.16
C TYR A 34 -10.16 -1.30 -14.78
N LYS A 35 -10.72 -2.02 -15.77
CA LYS A 35 -11.78 -2.99 -15.50
C LYS A 35 -11.26 -4.16 -14.69
N LEU A 36 -10.06 -4.61 -15.03
CA LEU A 36 -9.41 -5.72 -14.35
C LEU A 36 -8.97 -5.33 -12.94
N LEU A 37 -8.41 -4.13 -12.77
CA LEU A 37 -8.03 -3.58 -11.48
C LEU A 37 -9.24 -3.46 -10.55
N LYS A 38 -10.33 -2.85 -11.04
CA LYS A 38 -11.60 -2.73 -10.31
C LYS A 38 -12.15 -4.09 -9.90
N GLU A 39 -12.12 -5.07 -10.79
CA GLU A 39 -12.64 -6.41 -10.50
C GLU A 39 -11.79 -7.13 -9.43
N PHE A 40 -10.46 -7.03 -9.50
CA PHE A 40 -9.59 -7.56 -8.43
C PHE A 40 -9.81 -6.84 -7.10
N ASN A 41 -9.99 -5.52 -7.10
CA ASN A 41 -10.31 -4.75 -5.89
C ASN A 41 -11.65 -5.18 -5.31
N ARG A 42 -12.69 -5.34 -6.15
CA ARG A 42 -14.00 -5.85 -5.72
C ARG A 42 -13.91 -7.24 -5.10
N MET A 43 -13.23 -8.16 -5.77
CA MET A 43 -13.03 -9.51 -5.26
C MET A 43 -12.24 -9.51 -3.94
N GLY A 44 -11.21 -8.68 -3.83
CA GLY A 44 -10.45 -8.50 -2.59
C GLY A 44 -11.35 -7.95 -1.47
N PHE A 45 -12.19 -6.99 -1.75
CA PHE A 45 -13.17 -6.45 -0.80
C PHE A 45 -14.16 -7.53 -0.33
N GLU A 46 -14.82 -8.24 -1.25
CA GLU A 46 -15.86 -9.23 -0.94
C GLU A 46 -15.32 -10.45 -0.19
N PHE A 47 -14.15 -10.97 -0.56
CA PHE A 47 -13.64 -12.24 -0.02
C PHE A 47 -12.57 -12.09 1.04
N ALA A 48 -11.84 -10.99 1.06
CA ALA A 48 -10.73 -10.79 1.98
C ALA A 48 -10.88 -9.53 2.86
N GLY A 49 -11.89 -8.67 2.62
CA GLY A 49 -11.96 -7.36 3.26
C GLY A 49 -10.73 -6.50 2.94
N LEU A 50 -10.20 -6.61 1.72
CA LEU A 50 -9.05 -5.88 1.21
C LEU A 50 -9.44 -5.11 -0.06
N PRO A 51 -9.99 -3.90 0.07
CA PRO A 51 -10.65 -3.18 -1.02
C PRO A 51 -9.71 -2.69 -2.13
N PHE A 52 -8.40 -2.70 -1.94
CA PHE A 52 -7.39 -2.34 -2.95
C PHE A 52 -6.46 -3.52 -3.31
N TYR A 53 -6.97 -4.75 -3.23
CA TYR A 53 -6.19 -5.96 -3.49
C TYR A 53 -5.54 -5.98 -4.87
N GLY A 54 -6.26 -5.56 -5.91
CA GLY A 54 -5.72 -5.47 -7.26
C GLY A 54 -4.57 -4.48 -7.37
N TRP A 55 -4.73 -3.29 -6.81
CA TRP A 55 -3.68 -2.28 -6.76
C TRP A 55 -2.45 -2.77 -5.99
N LEU A 56 -2.64 -3.35 -4.81
CA LEU A 56 -1.55 -3.90 -4.02
C LEU A 56 -0.79 -4.99 -4.79
N THR A 57 -1.50 -5.90 -5.47
CA THR A 57 -0.89 -6.93 -6.32
C THR A 57 -0.09 -6.30 -7.45
N ALA A 58 -0.62 -5.27 -8.11
CA ALA A 58 0.08 -4.58 -9.20
C ALA A 58 1.32 -3.83 -8.72
N VAL A 59 1.29 -3.17 -7.55
CA VAL A 59 2.47 -2.50 -6.95
C VAL A 59 3.63 -3.47 -6.81
N HIS A 60 3.36 -4.66 -6.33
CA HIS A 60 4.43 -5.64 -6.13
C HIS A 60 4.85 -6.37 -7.41
N THR A 61 3.92 -6.64 -8.31
CA THR A 61 4.20 -7.43 -9.52
C THR A 61 4.70 -6.58 -10.68
N ALA A 62 3.98 -5.49 -11.00
CA ALA A 62 4.33 -4.66 -12.16
C ALA A 62 5.65 -3.92 -11.95
N VAL A 63 5.95 -3.46 -10.74
CA VAL A 63 7.22 -2.80 -10.41
C VAL A 63 8.39 -3.76 -10.63
N VAL A 64 8.27 -5.00 -10.19
CA VAL A 64 9.29 -6.04 -10.42
C VAL A 64 9.43 -6.33 -11.92
N ASN A 65 8.33 -6.48 -12.65
CA ASN A 65 8.39 -6.72 -14.11
C ASN A 65 9.06 -5.55 -14.85
N ILE A 66 8.89 -4.31 -14.39
CA ILE A 66 9.62 -3.15 -14.92
C ILE A 66 11.11 -3.23 -14.58
N ALA A 67 11.47 -3.57 -13.36
CA ALA A 67 12.87 -3.74 -12.98
C ALA A 67 13.58 -4.78 -13.86
N LEU A 68 12.95 -5.91 -14.13
CA LEU A 68 13.49 -6.95 -15.02
C LEU A 68 13.65 -6.45 -16.46
N LYS A 69 12.70 -5.67 -16.99
CA LYS A 69 12.78 -5.09 -18.34
C LYS A 69 13.93 -4.10 -18.51
N PHE A 70 14.29 -3.40 -17.44
CA PHE A 70 15.44 -2.47 -17.41
C PHE A 70 16.74 -3.12 -16.92
N ASP A 71 16.77 -4.45 -16.75
CA ASP A 71 17.91 -5.21 -16.20
C ASP A 71 18.43 -4.64 -14.86
N LEU A 72 17.53 -4.17 -14.00
CA LEU A 72 17.88 -3.71 -12.67
C LEU A 72 17.99 -4.90 -11.73
N LYS A 73 18.94 -4.83 -10.80
CA LYS A 73 19.22 -5.90 -9.82
C LYS A 73 18.69 -5.59 -8.43
N LEU A 74 18.17 -4.39 -8.21
CA LEU A 74 17.67 -3.94 -6.91
C LEU A 74 16.37 -3.13 -7.08
N VAL A 75 15.34 -3.50 -6.35
CA VAL A 75 14.13 -2.70 -6.16
C VAL A 75 14.11 -2.19 -4.72
N PHE A 76 13.99 -0.89 -4.58
CA PHE A 76 13.92 -0.20 -3.30
C PHE A 76 12.50 0.32 -3.07
N TYR A 77 11.78 -0.26 -2.11
CA TYR A 77 10.47 0.21 -1.74
C TYR A 77 10.55 1.36 -0.72
N GLY A 78 9.82 2.43 -0.97
CA GLY A 78 9.65 3.52 -0.02
C GLY A 78 8.65 3.21 1.10
N GLU A 79 7.78 2.23 0.86
CA GLU A 79 6.80 1.75 1.83
C GLU A 79 7.35 0.55 2.60
N ASP A 80 6.92 0.39 3.85
CA ASP A 80 7.27 -0.77 4.65
C ASP A 80 6.10 -1.23 5.50
N GLY A 81 5.26 -2.07 4.90
CA GLY A 81 4.13 -2.69 5.57
C GLY A 81 4.54 -3.55 6.78
N GLU A 82 5.75 -4.10 6.77
CA GLU A 82 6.28 -4.90 7.88
C GLU A 82 6.46 -4.08 9.16
N LEU A 83 7.03 -2.88 9.08
CA LEU A 83 7.18 -1.99 10.23
C LEU A 83 5.89 -1.26 10.58
N GLU A 84 5.15 -0.85 9.58
CA GLU A 84 3.90 -0.12 9.78
C GLU A 84 2.81 -0.97 10.44
N TYR A 85 2.73 -2.26 10.12
CA TYR A 85 1.71 -3.18 10.64
C TYR A 85 2.25 -4.24 11.60
N GLY A 86 3.55 -4.23 11.91
CA GLY A 86 4.13 -5.10 12.93
C GLY A 86 4.65 -6.45 12.45
N GLY A 87 5.04 -6.55 11.20
CA GLY A 87 5.65 -7.64 10.44
C GLY A 87 6.06 -8.96 11.07
N GLN A 88 6.47 -9.89 10.26
CA GLN A 88 6.85 -11.23 10.71
C GLN A 88 8.24 -11.24 11.38
N SER A 89 8.38 -12.01 12.44
CA SER A 89 9.66 -12.15 13.17
C SER A 89 10.82 -12.68 12.32
N ARG A 90 10.53 -13.44 11.26
CA ARG A 90 11.53 -14.04 10.35
C ARG A 90 12.19 -13.01 9.42
N THR A 91 11.53 -11.87 9.14
CA THR A 91 12.06 -10.81 8.27
C THR A 91 12.84 -9.76 9.03
N LYS A 92 12.72 -9.74 10.35
CA LYS A 92 13.26 -8.73 11.26
C LYS A 92 14.80 -8.52 11.17
N LYS A 93 15.52 -9.49 10.58
CA LYS A 93 16.98 -9.44 10.38
C LYS A 93 17.40 -9.53 8.93
N ASN A 94 16.45 -9.57 8.01
CA ASN A 94 16.74 -9.77 6.60
C ASN A 94 16.49 -8.46 5.85
N HIS A 95 17.54 -7.72 5.57
CA HIS A 95 17.45 -6.44 4.85
C HIS A 95 17.14 -6.61 3.36
N ILE A 96 17.38 -7.79 2.82
CA ILE A 96 17.12 -8.14 1.43
C ILE A 96 16.18 -9.34 1.41
N PHE A 97 15.14 -9.27 0.63
CA PHE A 97 14.22 -10.38 0.41
C PHE A 97 14.06 -10.66 -1.08
N ASN A 98 13.63 -11.87 -1.39
CA ASN A 98 13.45 -12.31 -2.75
C ASN A 98 11.96 -12.36 -3.13
N ILE A 99 11.70 -12.61 -4.39
CA ILE A 99 10.36 -12.71 -4.95
C ILE A 99 9.54 -13.86 -4.34
N ASP A 100 10.16 -14.94 -3.91
CA ASP A 100 9.42 -16.06 -3.33
C ASP A 100 8.75 -15.65 -2.02
N TYR A 101 9.44 -14.84 -1.21
CA TYR A 101 8.84 -14.22 -0.02
C TYR A 101 7.68 -13.29 -0.39
N GLN A 102 7.86 -12.48 -1.42
CA GLN A 102 6.81 -11.56 -1.88
C GLN A 102 5.58 -12.31 -2.41
N LYS A 103 5.79 -13.41 -3.16
CA LYS A 103 4.70 -14.30 -3.60
C LYS A 103 3.95 -14.93 -2.43
N GLU A 104 4.67 -15.36 -1.40
CA GLU A 104 4.07 -15.96 -0.21
C GLU A 104 3.15 -14.95 0.50
N ILE A 105 3.61 -13.72 0.74
CA ILE A 105 2.82 -12.68 1.41
C ILE A 105 1.61 -12.25 0.60
N LEU A 106 1.78 -12.04 -0.72
CA LEU A 106 0.73 -11.46 -1.54
C LEU A 106 -0.27 -12.47 -2.06
N THR A 107 0.18 -13.69 -2.35
CA THR A 107 -0.64 -14.59 -3.13
C THR A 107 -1.27 -15.69 -2.31
N GLU A 108 -0.66 -16.18 -1.22
CA GLU A 108 -1.17 -17.29 -0.37
C GLU A 108 -2.27 -18.15 -1.03
N ASN A 109 -2.09 -18.55 -2.31
CA ASN A 109 -3.08 -19.23 -3.15
C ASN A 109 -4.38 -18.44 -3.43
N TYR A 110 -4.46 -17.16 -3.03
CA TYR A 110 -5.69 -16.39 -3.19
C TYR A 110 -5.84 -15.85 -4.62
N PHE A 111 -4.75 -15.29 -5.19
CA PHE A 111 -4.75 -14.74 -6.55
C PHE A 111 -5.16 -15.79 -7.60
N ASP A 112 -4.58 -16.97 -7.56
CA ASP A 112 -4.91 -18.06 -8.51
C ASP A 112 -6.37 -18.52 -8.38
N LYS A 113 -6.93 -18.53 -7.17
CA LYS A 113 -8.35 -18.81 -6.93
C LYS A 113 -9.26 -17.74 -7.55
N LEU A 114 -8.88 -16.46 -7.41
CA LEU A 114 -9.63 -15.36 -8.02
C LEU A 114 -9.58 -15.43 -9.55
N VAL A 115 -8.39 -15.59 -10.13
CA VAL A 115 -8.21 -15.70 -11.59
C VAL A 115 -9.06 -16.84 -12.16
N LYS A 116 -9.08 -18.01 -11.51
CA LYS A 116 -9.94 -19.15 -11.90
C LYS A 116 -11.42 -18.81 -11.81
N LYS A 117 -11.85 -18.18 -10.72
CA LYS A 117 -13.25 -17.78 -10.50
C LYS A 117 -13.71 -16.76 -11.55
N MET A 118 -12.87 -15.80 -11.89
CA MET A 118 -13.15 -14.78 -12.91
C MET A 118 -12.99 -15.29 -14.35
N LYS A 119 -12.52 -16.54 -14.55
CA LYS A 119 -12.24 -17.14 -15.86
C LYS A 119 -11.34 -16.26 -16.76
N LEU A 120 -10.38 -15.57 -16.16
CA LEU A 120 -9.47 -14.66 -16.85
C LEU A 120 -8.46 -15.42 -17.70
N LYS A 121 -8.15 -14.85 -18.88
CA LYS A 121 -7.06 -15.32 -19.72
C LYS A 121 -5.72 -14.74 -19.25
N ASN A 122 -4.64 -15.52 -19.33
CA ASN A 122 -3.31 -15.11 -18.88
C ASN A 122 -2.75 -13.85 -19.57
N GLU A 123 -3.18 -13.57 -20.78
CA GLU A 123 -2.70 -12.46 -21.61
C GLU A 123 -2.92 -11.08 -20.99
N ASN A 124 -3.94 -10.95 -20.15
CA ASN A 124 -4.31 -9.68 -19.50
C ASN A 124 -3.73 -9.50 -18.10
N LEU A 125 -2.91 -10.44 -17.62
CA LEU A 125 -2.46 -10.49 -16.22
C LEU A 125 -1.04 -9.98 -16.01
N SER A 126 -0.38 -9.39 -17.00
CA SER A 126 1.03 -8.98 -16.92
C SER A 126 1.34 -7.98 -15.79
N PHE A 127 0.35 -7.18 -15.37
CA PHE A 127 0.49 -6.28 -14.21
C PHE A 127 0.25 -6.97 -12.85
N PHE A 128 -0.37 -8.15 -12.87
CA PHE A 128 -0.84 -8.81 -11.64
C PHE A 128 -0.17 -10.16 -11.42
N LYS A 129 0.73 -10.60 -12.31
CA LYS A 129 1.39 -11.90 -12.26
C LYS A 129 2.83 -11.83 -12.73
N PHE A 130 3.72 -12.51 -12.03
CA PHE A 130 5.10 -12.71 -12.48
C PHE A 130 5.14 -13.67 -13.67
N GLU A 131 5.88 -13.32 -14.72
CA GLU A 131 6.03 -14.18 -15.88
C GLU A 131 6.95 -15.37 -15.57
N LYS A 132 6.53 -16.57 -15.96
CA LYS A 132 7.32 -17.80 -15.70
C LYS A 132 8.65 -17.84 -16.45
N LYS A 133 8.74 -17.21 -17.63
CA LYS A 133 9.97 -17.14 -18.44
C LYS A 133 11.09 -16.39 -17.74
N ASP A 134 10.78 -15.52 -16.79
CA ASP A 134 11.74 -14.69 -16.07
C ASP A 134 12.22 -15.34 -14.77
N ALA A 135 11.96 -16.64 -14.55
CA ALA A 135 12.25 -17.33 -13.29
C ALA A 135 13.73 -17.29 -12.87
N VAL A 136 14.68 -17.24 -13.83
CA VAL A 136 16.11 -17.09 -13.53
C VAL A 136 16.42 -15.64 -13.14
N ALA A 137 15.99 -14.67 -13.95
CA ALA A 137 16.20 -13.25 -13.68
C ALA A 137 15.56 -12.79 -12.37
N LEU A 138 14.43 -13.40 -11.99
CA LEU A 138 13.75 -13.15 -10.71
C LEU A 138 14.60 -13.56 -9.50
N LYS A 139 15.48 -14.55 -9.63
CA LYS A 139 16.37 -14.98 -8.53
C LYS A 139 17.54 -14.02 -8.30
N ASP A 140 17.92 -13.26 -9.33
CA ASP A 140 19.01 -12.30 -9.29
C ASP A 140 18.55 -10.88 -8.96
N LEU A 141 17.25 -10.72 -8.61
CA LEU A 141 16.67 -9.45 -8.24
C LEU A 141 16.45 -9.38 -6.73
N ASP A 142 17.13 -8.44 -6.12
CA ASP A 142 16.99 -8.12 -4.70
C ASP A 142 15.88 -7.07 -4.47
N LEU A 143 15.11 -7.27 -3.42
CA LEU A 143 14.08 -6.35 -2.97
C LEU A 143 14.42 -5.88 -1.56
N THR A 144 14.22 -4.60 -1.27
CA THR A 144 14.49 -4.04 0.05
C THR A 144 13.57 -2.87 0.39
N HIS A 145 13.51 -2.53 1.67
CA HIS A 145 12.77 -1.38 2.21
C HIS A 145 13.72 -0.37 2.85
N TRP A 146 13.35 0.90 2.85
CA TRP A 146 14.13 1.97 3.48
C TRP A 146 14.34 1.75 4.98
N SER A 147 13.33 1.25 5.66
CA SER A 147 13.36 0.93 7.09
C SER A 147 14.40 -0.12 7.50
N SER A 148 14.91 -0.89 6.54
CA SER A 148 16.02 -1.82 6.78
C SER A 148 17.35 -1.12 7.07
N TYR A 149 17.48 0.15 6.70
CA TYR A 149 18.72 0.94 6.81
C TYR A 149 18.59 2.11 7.76
N GLU A 150 17.39 2.63 7.96
CA GLU A 150 17.10 3.73 8.86
C GLU A 150 15.84 3.43 9.70
N ASN A 151 15.86 3.80 10.99
CA ASN A 151 14.70 3.61 11.84
C ASN A 151 13.48 4.36 11.28
N TRP A 152 12.38 3.64 11.13
CA TRP A 152 11.15 4.20 10.61
C TRP A 152 10.60 5.28 11.53
N ASP A 153 10.48 6.49 11.00
CA ASP A 153 9.90 7.66 11.65
C ASP A 153 9.03 8.39 10.63
N SER A 154 7.73 8.11 10.65
CA SER A 154 6.78 8.67 9.69
C SER A 154 6.70 10.19 9.75
N TYR A 155 6.85 10.79 10.93
CA TYR A 155 6.84 12.24 11.09
C TYR A 155 8.13 12.89 10.51
N LYS A 156 9.29 12.31 10.77
CA LYS A 156 10.56 12.75 10.16
C LYS A 156 10.48 12.67 8.63
N ASN A 157 9.96 11.54 8.11
CA ASN A 157 9.79 11.35 6.68
C ASN A 157 8.85 12.40 6.07
N TYR A 158 7.73 12.70 6.75
CA TYR A 158 6.81 13.77 6.36
C TYR A 158 7.50 15.14 6.31
N VAL A 159 8.21 15.54 7.37
CA VAL A 159 8.91 16.84 7.43
C VAL A 159 9.93 16.96 6.31
N PHE A 160 10.67 15.88 6.02
CA PHE A 160 11.62 15.83 4.93
C PHE A 160 10.92 15.97 3.57
N ALA A 161 9.89 15.19 3.31
CA ALA A 161 9.14 15.24 2.06
C ALA A 161 8.45 16.60 1.85
N LYS A 162 7.93 17.21 2.92
CA LYS A 162 7.37 18.58 2.86
C LYS A 162 8.42 19.60 2.47
N LYS A 163 9.60 19.53 3.07
CA LYS A 163 10.69 20.47 2.82
C LYS A 163 11.28 20.36 1.40
N TYR A 164 11.51 19.16 0.92
CA TYR A 164 12.26 18.92 -0.31
C TYR A 164 11.39 18.62 -1.53
N CYS A 165 10.23 18.01 -1.33
CA CYS A 165 9.31 17.66 -2.41
C CYS A 165 8.01 18.47 -2.38
N GLY A 166 7.82 19.33 -1.36
CA GLY A 166 6.61 20.14 -1.23
C GLY A 166 5.35 19.32 -0.92
N LEU A 167 5.50 18.16 -0.24
CA LEU A 167 4.37 17.33 0.17
C LEU A 167 3.34 18.16 0.92
N LYS A 168 2.07 17.98 0.57
CA LYS A 168 0.92 18.58 1.25
C LYS A 168 0.27 17.58 2.18
N GLU A 169 -0.15 18.05 3.33
CA GLU A 169 -1.03 17.38 4.26
C GLU A 169 -2.50 17.75 4.05
N SER A 170 -3.40 16.96 4.57
CA SER A 170 -4.83 17.28 4.64
C SER A 170 -5.10 18.35 5.72
N ASP A 171 -6.19 19.11 5.59
CA ASP A 171 -6.57 20.15 6.56
C ASP A 171 -6.96 19.57 7.93
N SER A 172 -7.39 18.32 7.97
CA SER A 172 -7.72 17.56 9.18
C SER A 172 -7.08 16.18 9.16
N ASN A 173 -7.16 15.45 10.27
CA ASN A 173 -6.71 14.05 10.30
C ASN A 173 -7.46 13.20 9.28
N ASN A 174 -6.77 12.22 8.72
CA ASN A 174 -7.37 11.27 7.79
C ASN A 174 -8.25 10.25 8.57
N SER A 175 -9.26 9.69 7.92
CA SER A 175 -10.13 8.70 8.54
C SER A 175 -9.35 7.51 9.10
N GLY A 176 -9.63 7.16 10.35
CA GLY A 176 -9.02 6.02 11.04
C GLY A 176 -7.61 6.27 11.57
N THR A 177 -7.06 7.49 11.48
CA THR A 177 -5.77 7.87 12.08
C THR A 177 -5.80 9.27 12.68
N PHE A 178 -4.83 9.57 13.56
CA PHE A 178 -4.59 10.92 14.10
C PHE A 178 -3.66 11.78 13.23
N THR A 179 -3.09 11.21 12.17
CA THR A 179 -2.22 11.95 11.24
C THR A 179 -3.02 12.55 10.08
N ASN A 180 -2.50 13.62 9.50
CA ASN A 180 -3.08 14.28 8.33
C ASN A 180 -2.17 14.25 7.08
N PHE A 181 -1.02 13.59 7.18
CA PHE A 181 -0.01 13.56 6.12
C PHE A 181 0.22 12.16 5.54
N ALA A 182 -0.24 11.11 6.22
CA ALA A 182 -0.07 9.73 5.78
C ALA A 182 -1.38 9.18 5.20
N GLN A 183 -1.27 8.27 4.21
CA GLN A 183 -2.41 7.55 3.65
C GLN A 183 -3.54 8.44 3.09
N ASN A 184 -3.16 9.54 2.46
CA ASN A 184 -4.07 10.48 1.84
C ASN A 184 -4.05 10.43 0.30
N ASP A 185 -3.43 9.41 -0.28
CA ASP A 185 -3.24 9.23 -1.71
C ASP A 185 -4.48 8.68 -2.42
N GLN A 186 -5.21 7.77 -1.78
CA GLN A 186 -6.39 7.11 -2.35
C GLN A 186 -7.47 6.82 -1.32
N ALA A 187 -8.72 6.93 -1.72
CA ALA A 187 -9.87 6.69 -0.84
C ALA A 187 -9.98 5.24 -0.34
N LEU A 188 -9.55 4.26 -1.15
CA LEU A 188 -9.63 2.84 -0.78
C LEU A 188 -8.76 2.46 0.43
N VAL A 189 -7.70 3.24 0.73
CA VAL A 189 -6.89 3.03 1.95
C VAL A 189 -7.69 3.31 3.20
N ALA A 190 -8.51 4.38 3.22
CA ALA A 190 -9.38 4.67 4.36
C ALA A 190 -10.40 3.54 4.61
N LEU A 191 -10.99 2.99 3.54
CA LEU A 191 -11.86 1.82 3.64
C LEU A 191 -11.10 0.58 4.15
N HIS A 192 -9.88 0.36 3.67
CA HIS A 192 -9.04 -0.75 4.14
C HIS A 192 -8.77 -0.66 5.64
N THR A 193 -8.42 0.51 6.16
CA THR A 193 -8.16 0.67 7.60
C THR A 193 -9.39 0.38 8.46
N TYR A 194 -10.58 0.75 7.99
CA TYR A 194 -11.83 0.38 8.63
C TYR A 194 -12.10 -1.14 8.57
N MET A 195 -11.90 -1.77 7.40
CA MET A 195 -12.06 -3.23 7.26
C MET A 195 -11.04 -3.99 8.13
N MET A 196 -9.81 -3.49 8.26
CA MET A 196 -8.80 -4.04 9.15
C MET A 196 -9.29 -4.02 10.61
N PHE A 197 -9.88 -2.91 11.06
CA PHE A 197 -10.47 -2.81 12.40
C PHE A 197 -11.59 -3.85 12.60
N LEU A 198 -12.50 -4.01 11.64
CA LEU A 198 -13.58 -4.99 11.74
C LEU A 198 -13.07 -6.44 11.79
N LYS A 199 -11.99 -6.74 11.06
CA LYS A 199 -11.41 -8.10 10.99
C LYS A 199 -10.56 -8.46 12.21
N PHE A 200 -9.77 -7.53 12.71
CA PHE A 200 -8.70 -7.81 13.66
C PHE A 200 -8.89 -7.12 15.02
N GLY A 201 -9.86 -6.22 15.15
CA GLY A 201 -10.11 -5.46 16.37
C GLY A 201 -9.14 -4.32 16.62
N PHE A 202 -8.27 -3.99 15.66
CA PHE A 202 -7.39 -2.83 15.68
C PHE A 202 -7.31 -2.20 14.29
N GLY A 203 -7.07 -0.90 14.24
CA GLY A 203 -7.00 -0.14 13.00
C GLY A 203 -5.67 0.59 12.83
N ARG A 204 -5.66 1.58 11.94
CA ARG A 204 -4.45 2.34 11.60
C ARG A 204 -3.91 3.13 12.78
N THR A 205 -4.78 3.74 13.60
CA THR A 205 -4.34 4.48 14.77
C THR A 205 -3.56 3.60 15.74
N SER A 206 -3.97 2.35 15.95
CA SER A 206 -3.22 1.40 16.77
C SER A 206 -1.81 1.17 16.24
N ALA A 207 -1.67 0.98 14.91
CA ALA A 207 -0.36 0.79 14.28
C ALA A 207 0.53 2.04 14.43
N ASP A 208 0.02 3.22 14.07
CA ASP A 208 0.76 4.49 14.16
C ASP A 208 1.16 4.82 15.60
N ALA A 209 0.23 4.70 16.56
CA ALA A 209 0.51 4.95 17.96
C ALA A 209 1.54 3.97 18.55
N CYS A 210 1.51 2.71 18.14
CA CYS A 210 2.52 1.72 18.53
C CYS A 210 3.93 2.10 18.02
N ILE A 211 4.04 2.64 16.82
CA ILE A 211 5.33 3.15 16.29
C ILE A 211 5.82 4.29 17.17
N GLU A 212 4.96 5.28 17.46
CA GLU A 212 5.30 6.44 18.27
C GLU A 212 5.72 6.08 19.71
N VAL A 213 5.04 5.09 20.32
CA VAL A 213 5.41 4.58 21.65
C VAL A 213 6.76 3.86 21.60
N ARG A 214 6.99 2.99 20.60
CA ARG A 214 8.26 2.25 20.48
C ARG A 214 9.47 3.14 20.27
N ARG A 215 9.31 4.26 19.57
CA ARG A 215 10.39 5.24 19.36
C ARG A 215 10.51 6.27 20.50
N GLY A 216 9.67 6.17 21.53
CA GLY A 216 9.71 7.06 22.70
C GLY A 216 9.12 8.45 22.50
N ALA A 217 8.40 8.68 21.40
CA ALA A 217 7.78 9.98 21.08
C ALA A 217 6.39 10.17 21.70
N MET A 218 5.75 9.08 22.15
CA MET A 218 4.40 9.09 22.73
C MET A 218 4.31 8.20 23.96
N GLY A 219 3.62 8.69 24.99
CA GLY A 219 3.29 7.90 26.18
C GLY A 219 2.15 6.90 25.88
N ARG A 220 2.15 5.76 26.59
CA ARG A 220 1.14 4.72 26.42
C ARG A 220 -0.31 5.21 26.63
N ASP A 221 -0.55 6.03 27.65
CA ASP A 221 -1.90 6.53 27.95
C ASP A 221 -2.41 7.48 26.88
N GLN A 222 -1.53 8.32 26.34
CA GLN A 222 -1.83 9.15 25.16
C GLN A 222 -2.17 8.28 23.96
N ALA A 223 -1.37 7.26 23.68
CA ALA A 223 -1.61 6.31 22.58
C ALA A 223 -2.98 5.64 22.71
N LEU A 224 -3.32 5.12 23.91
CA LEU A 224 -4.63 4.51 24.16
C LEU A 224 -5.79 5.48 23.97
N THR A 225 -5.60 6.74 24.33
CA THR A 225 -6.61 7.79 24.10
C THR A 225 -6.85 8.02 22.60
N LEU A 226 -5.77 8.13 21.81
CA LEU A 226 -5.87 8.31 20.36
C LEU A 226 -6.52 7.10 19.69
N VAL A 227 -6.16 5.88 20.09
CA VAL A 227 -6.79 4.65 19.58
C VAL A 227 -8.30 4.67 19.81
N LYS A 228 -8.76 5.01 21.03
CA LYS A 228 -10.19 5.12 21.34
C LYS A 228 -10.90 6.20 20.53
N LEU A 229 -10.21 7.26 20.16
CA LEU A 229 -10.78 8.37 19.40
C LEU A 229 -10.90 8.08 17.90
N TYR A 230 -9.95 7.37 17.32
CA TYR A 230 -9.80 7.29 15.86
C TYR A 230 -9.95 5.89 15.27
N ASP A 231 -9.58 4.81 15.96
CA ASP A 231 -9.74 3.47 15.42
C ASP A 231 -11.23 3.12 15.17
N GLY A 232 -11.49 2.38 14.12
CA GLY A 232 -12.84 1.95 13.77
C GLY A 232 -13.76 3.05 13.23
N LYS A 233 -13.23 4.23 12.90
CA LYS A 233 -14.00 5.27 12.23
C LYS A 233 -14.27 4.87 10.77
N TYR A 234 -15.55 4.80 10.41
CA TYR A 234 -15.95 4.59 9.03
C TYR A 234 -15.71 5.86 8.20
N PRO A 235 -15.06 5.77 7.03
CA PRO A 235 -14.70 6.92 6.18
C PRO A 235 -15.93 7.42 5.39
N ARG A 236 -16.83 8.12 6.06
CA ARG A 236 -18.11 8.60 5.50
C ARG A 236 -17.93 9.58 4.36
N GLU A 237 -16.83 10.31 4.35
CA GLU A 237 -16.47 11.27 3.31
C GLU A 237 -16.36 10.64 1.92
N TYR A 238 -16.05 9.34 1.83
CA TYR A 238 -15.89 8.58 0.58
C TYR A 238 -17.02 7.56 0.34
N GLU A 239 -18.09 7.58 1.14
CA GLU A 239 -19.15 6.55 1.06
C GLU A 239 -19.78 6.46 -0.34
N ASN A 240 -20.07 7.59 -0.96
CA ASN A 240 -20.68 7.62 -2.29
C ASN A 240 -19.75 7.07 -3.36
N GLU A 241 -18.44 7.39 -3.27
CA GLU A 241 -17.43 6.84 -4.15
C GLU A 241 -17.32 5.32 -4.01
N TYR A 242 -17.35 4.79 -2.79
CA TYR A 242 -17.33 3.34 -2.56
C TYR A 242 -18.55 2.64 -3.14
N LEU A 243 -19.76 3.16 -2.88
CA LEU A 243 -20.99 2.60 -3.42
C LEU A 243 -20.98 2.56 -4.95
N GLN A 244 -20.55 3.65 -5.58
CA GLN A 244 -20.42 3.73 -7.02
C GLN A 244 -19.32 2.80 -7.55
N TYR A 245 -18.16 2.78 -6.92
CA TYR A 245 -17.00 1.99 -7.36
C TYR A 245 -17.28 0.49 -7.28
N PHE A 246 -17.83 0.01 -6.15
CA PHE A 246 -18.16 -1.40 -5.95
C PHE A 246 -19.55 -1.80 -6.46
N GLU A 247 -20.31 -0.86 -7.03
CA GLU A 247 -21.67 -1.08 -7.54
C GLU A 247 -22.61 -1.64 -6.45
N LEU A 248 -22.56 -1.05 -5.26
CA LEU A 248 -23.36 -1.43 -4.11
C LEU A 248 -24.58 -0.51 -3.97
N SER A 249 -25.70 -1.07 -3.52
CA SER A 249 -26.86 -0.30 -3.05
C SER A 249 -26.66 0.18 -1.61
N LYS A 250 -27.27 1.32 -1.28
CA LYS A 250 -27.34 1.79 0.12
C LYS A 250 -28.13 0.83 0.99
#